data_b0e355a02b2302c833133cf338395d4d
#
_entry.id   b0e355a02b2302c833133cf338395d4d
#
_cell.length_a   1.000
_cell.length_b   1.000
_cell.length_c   1.000
_cell.angle_alpha   90.00
_cell.angle_beta   90.00
_cell.angle_gamma   90.00
#
_symmetry.space_group_name_H-M   'P 1'
#
loop_
_entity.id
_entity.type
_entity.pdbx_description
1 polymer ?
#
loop_
_entity_poly.entity_id
_entity_poly.type
_entity_poly.pdbx_seq_one_letter_code
_entity_poly.pdbx_strand_id
1 'polypeptide(L)'
;MDGIVVDAPCSGEGMFRKDENARNEWSPDHVKQCAGLQDGILDCAAAMLKDGGRIAYSTCTFSPEENEQSVARFLSRHPEFSVEKPELAKYFSAGHPEWADGNEELKKTVRIWPHLADGEGHFLALLVKGESSGDTVTEADSQNAAKIVEKRKKGSRKDNRKDDGALSEAVSAFREFEKENLMDAEELED
;
A
#
# COMPACT_ATOMS: atom_id res chain seq x y z
N MET A 1 -7.66 13.49 1.75
CA MET A 1 -6.75 13.74 0.60
C MET A 1 -7.46 13.27 -0.66
N ASP A 2 -7.23 13.95 -1.80
CA ASP A 2 -7.86 13.58 -3.07
C ASP A 2 -6.99 12.60 -3.87
N GLY A 3 -5.67 12.58 -3.58
CA GLY A 3 -4.72 11.66 -4.18
C GLY A 3 -3.53 11.42 -3.27
N ILE A 4 -2.99 10.20 -3.31
CA ILE A 4 -1.82 9.77 -2.54
C ILE A 4 -0.89 9.00 -3.48
N VAL A 5 0.41 9.28 -3.42
CA VAL A 5 1.44 8.49 -4.09
C VAL A 5 2.15 7.66 -3.04
N VAL A 6 2.19 6.37 -3.26
CA VAL A 6 2.90 5.39 -2.42
C VAL A 6 4.02 4.79 -3.26
N ASP A 7 5.21 5.36 -3.18
CA ASP A 7 6.43 4.74 -3.68
C ASP A 7 6.97 3.82 -2.57
N ALA A 8 6.55 2.56 -2.63
CA ALA A 8 6.64 1.66 -1.48
C ALA A 8 8.07 1.12 -1.28
N PRO A 9 8.54 0.99 -0.03
CA PRO A 9 9.72 0.22 0.26
C PRO A 9 9.54 -1.21 -0.27
N CYS A 10 10.52 -1.72 -1.01
CA CYS A 10 10.43 -3.02 -1.67
C CYS A 10 11.80 -3.72 -1.74
N SER A 11 11.81 -4.98 -2.14
CA SER A 11 13.05 -5.78 -2.27
C SER A 11 13.99 -5.31 -3.38
N GLY A 12 13.55 -4.42 -4.26
CA GLY A 12 14.41 -3.66 -5.16
C GLY A 12 15.02 -4.46 -6.32
N GLU A 13 14.40 -5.54 -6.79
CA GLU A 13 14.93 -6.39 -7.87
C GLU A 13 15.16 -5.62 -9.18
N GLY A 14 14.35 -4.60 -9.47
CA GLY A 14 14.52 -3.72 -10.61
C GLY A 14 15.80 -2.89 -10.56
N MET A 15 16.38 -2.70 -9.36
CA MET A 15 17.59 -1.93 -9.13
C MET A 15 18.88 -2.76 -9.24
N PHE A 16 18.83 -4.07 -9.39
CA PHE A 16 19.99 -4.96 -9.37
C PHE A 16 21.08 -4.61 -10.40
N ARG A 17 20.76 -3.90 -11.46
CA ARG A 17 21.74 -3.44 -12.45
C ARG A 17 22.49 -2.17 -12.02
N LYS A 18 21.87 -1.37 -11.14
CA LYS A 18 22.42 -0.07 -10.69
C LYS A 18 23.03 -0.14 -9.30
N ASP A 19 22.44 -0.94 -8.43
CA ASP A 19 22.80 -1.00 -7.02
C ASP A 19 23.19 -2.42 -6.62
N GLU A 20 24.48 -2.59 -6.32
CA GLU A 20 25.02 -3.86 -5.84
C GLU A 20 24.50 -4.20 -4.43
N ASN A 21 24.20 -3.19 -3.60
CA ASN A 21 23.67 -3.40 -2.26
C ASN A 21 22.26 -4.02 -2.33
N ALA A 22 21.41 -3.57 -3.25
CA ALA A 22 20.10 -4.17 -3.47
C ALA A 22 20.17 -5.69 -3.74
N ARG A 23 21.24 -6.11 -4.44
CA ARG A 23 21.51 -7.53 -4.73
C ARG A 23 21.95 -8.31 -3.51
N ASN A 24 22.76 -7.69 -2.67
CA ASN A 24 23.32 -8.30 -1.45
C ASN A 24 22.29 -8.41 -0.33
N GLU A 25 21.36 -7.47 -0.25
CA GLU A 25 20.30 -7.40 0.77
C GLU A 25 19.07 -8.26 0.41
N TRP A 26 18.93 -8.62 -0.87
CA TRP A 26 17.77 -9.38 -1.33
C TRP A 26 17.74 -10.80 -0.75
N SER A 27 16.57 -11.20 -0.28
CA SER A 27 16.26 -12.57 0.12
C SER A 27 14.75 -12.82 0.04
N PRO A 28 14.29 -14.09 -0.03
CA PRO A 28 12.85 -14.38 0.05
C PRO A 28 12.18 -13.88 1.34
N ASP A 29 12.93 -13.78 2.43
CA ASP A 29 12.39 -13.25 3.68
C ASP A 29 12.32 -11.72 3.67
N HIS A 30 13.26 -11.04 3.01
CA HIS A 30 13.18 -9.60 2.76
C HIS A 30 11.94 -9.24 1.91
N VAL A 31 11.67 -10.00 0.85
CA VAL A 31 10.45 -9.86 0.02
C VAL A 31 9.18 -9.93 0.90
N LYS A 32 9.07 -10.93 1.78
CA LYS A 32 7.92 -11.07 2.69
C LYS A 32 7.80 -9.92 3.69
N GLN A 33 8.93 -9.43 4.22
CA GLN A 33 8.95 -8.28 5.13
C GLN A 33 8.46 -7.02 4.41
N CYS A 34 8.96 -6.75 3.20
CA CYS A 34 8.51 -5.62 2.39
C CYS A 34 7.01 -5.72 2.07
N ALA A 35 6.53 -6.91 1.66
CA ALA A 35 5.11 -7.13 1.41
C ALA A 35 4.24 -6.83 2.65
N GLY A 36 4.69 -7.23 3.84
CA GLY A 36 3.99 -6.91 5.10
C GLY A 36 3.98 -5.42 5.44
N LEU A 37 5.07 -4.70 5.19
CA LEU A 37 5.15 -3.24 5.36
C LEU A 37 4.22 -2.52 4.37
N GLN A 38 4.20 -2.95 3.12
CA GLN A 38 3.35 -2.40 2.07
C GLN A 38 1.86 -2.52 2.42
N ASP A 39 1.44 -3.65 3.00
CA ASP A 39 0.07 -3.84 3.48
C ASP A 39 -0.32 -2.76 4.49
N GLY A 40 0.53 -2.46 5.48
CA GLY A 40 0.29 -1.42 6.47
C GLY A 40 0.28 -0.01 5.89
N ILE A 41 1.18 0.30 4.95
CA ILE A 41 1.25 1.60 4.26
C ILE A 41 -0.01 1.83 3.44
N LEU A 42 -0.47 0.84 2.68
CA LEU A 42 -1.70 0.92 1.89
C LEU A 42 -2.93 1.09 2.77
N ASP A 43 -3.03 0.40 3.90
CA ASP A 43 -4.13 0.56 4.86
C ASP A 43 -4.16 1.99 5.46
N CYS A 44 -3.00 2.57 5.78
CA CYS A 44 -2.89 3.97 6.21
C CYS A 44 -3.31 4.94 5.09
N ALA A 45 -2.87 4.72 3.85
CA ALA A 45 -3.25 5.54 2.71
C ALA A 45 -4.77 5.51 2.47
N ALA A 46 -5.39 4.32 2.55
CA ALA A 46 -6.84 4.16 2.41
C ALA A 46 -7.63 4.96 3.46
N ALA A 47 -7.14 4.97 4.71
CA ALA A 47 -7.76 5.72 5.80
C ALA A 47 -7.68 7.25 5.61
N MET A 48 -6.62 7.75 4.96
CA MET A 48 -6.41 9.18 4.71
C MET A 48 -7.11 9.68 3.44
N LEU A 49 -7.52 8.77 2.55
CA LEU A 49 -8.09 9.12 1.25
C LEU A 49 -9.59 9.44 1.39
N LYS A 50 -10.05 10.50 0.73
CA LYS A 50 -11.47 10.82 0.57
C LYS A 50 -12.12 9.86 -0.42
N ASP A 51 -13.45 9.77 -0.37
CA ASP A 51 -14.25 9.09 -1.37
C ASP A 51 -14.00 9.70 -2.76
N GLY A 52 -13.94 8.88 -3.81
CA GLY A 52 -13.54 9.28 -5.16
C GLY A 52 -12.05 9.55 -5.34
N GLY A 53 -11.25 9.50 -4.27
CA GLY A 53 -9.80 9.72 -4.31
C GLY A 53 -9.03 8.54 -4.91
N ARG A 54 -7.73 8.75 -5.17
CA ARG A 54 -6.86 7.77 -5.84
C ARG A 54 -5.56 7.53 -5.08
N ILE A 55 -5.11 6.28 -5.04
CA ILE A 55 -3.77 5.90 -4.60
C ILE A 55 -2.99 5.42 -5.83
N ALA A 56 -1.85 6.05 -6.12
CA ALA A 56 -0.87 5.52 -7.06
C ALA A 56 0.17 4.73 -6.25
N TYR A 57 0.10 3.41 -6.33
CA TYR A 57 1.03 2.49 -5.68
C TYR A 57 2.10 2.05 -6.66
N SER A 58 3.37 2.18 -6.29
CA SER A 58 4.52 1.76 -7.10
C SER A 58 5.56 1.01 -6.30
N THR A 59 6.28 0.11 -6.99
CA THR A 59 7.47 -0.59 -6.49
C THR A 59 8.52 -0.68 -7.60
N CYS A 60 9.77 -0.86 -7.22
CA CYS A 60 10.86 -1.20 -8.13
C CYS A 60 11.28 -2.69 -8.01
N THR A 61 10.35 -3.58 -7.75
CA THR A 61 10.60 -5.04 -7.68
C THR A 61 9.80 -5.81 -8.72
N PHE A 62 10.23 -7.04 -9.01
CA PHE A 62 9.47 -7.97 -9.88
C PHE A 62 8.67 -8.99 -9.09
N SER A 63 8.85 -9.04 -7.78
CA SER A 63 8.20 -10.01 -6.90
C SER A 63 6.68 -9.90 -6.92
N PRO A 64 5.94 -10.95 -7.29
CA PRO A 64 4.48 -10.94 -7.23
C PRO A 64 3.93 -10.71 -5.82
N GLU A 65 4.64 -11.15 -4.78
CA GLU A 65 4.27 -10.98 -3.37
C GLU A 65 4.11 -9.52 -2.98
N GLU A 66 4.95 -8.65 -3.56
CA GLU A 66 4.98 -7.22 -3.33
C GLU A 66 4.13 -6.42 -4.33
N ASN A 67 3.74 -7.04 -5.43
CA ASN A 67 3.02 -6.43 -6.55
C ASN A 67 1.56 -6.88 -6.59
N GLU A 68 1.20 -7.83 -7.45
CA GLU A 68 -0.18 -8.28 -7.62
C GLU A 68 -0.78 -8.82 -6.33
N GLN A 69 0.01 -9.56 -5.52
CA GLN A 69 -0.50 -10.10 -4.26
C GLN A 69 -0.74 -9.01 -3.22
N SER A 70 0.10 -7.96 -3.15
CA SER A 70 -0.16 -6.81 -2.27
C SER A 70 -1.44 -6.09 -2.67
N VAL A 71 -1.67 -5.86 -3.98
CA VAL A 71 -2.90 -5.26 -4.47
C VAL A 71 -4.12 -6.17 -4.19
N ALA A 72 -4.00 -7.47 -4.43
CA ALA A 72 -5.07 -8.43 -4.16
C ALA A 72 -5.46 -8.46 -2.66
N ARG A 73 -4.47 -8.52 -1.76
CA ARG A 73 -4.70 -8.44 -0.31
C ARG A 73 -5.34 -7.12 0.09
N PHE A 74 -4.92 -6.02 -0.51
CA PHE A 74 -5.51 -4.70 -0.27
C PHE A 74 -6.98 -4.67 -0.68
N LEU A 75 -7.32 -5.06 -1.90
CA LEU A 75 -8.70 -5.10 -2.40
C LEU A 75 -9.60 -6.02 -1.56
N SER A 76 -9.05 -7.12 -1.04
CA SER A 76 -9.79 -8.02 -0.14
C SER A 76 -10.12 -7.37 1.21
N ARG A 77 -9.25 -6.49 1.74
CA ARG A 77 -9.48 -5.76 2.98
C ARG A 77 -10.31 -4.49 2.79
N HIS A 78 -10.27 -3.92 1.60
CA HIS A 78 -10.89 -2.65 1.23
C HIS A 78 -11.81 -2.82 0.01
N PRO A 79 -12.99 -3.44 0.17
CA PRO A 79 -13.91 -3.71 -0.93
C PRO A 79 -14.49 -2.44 -1.58
N GLU A 80 -14.33 -1.29 -0.94
CA GLU A 80 -14.69 0.02 -1.49
C GLU A 80 -13.69 0.52 -2.56
N PHE A 81 -12.55 -0.16 -2.75
CA PHE A 81 -11.57 0.18 -3.78
C PHE A 81 -11.69 -0.72 -5.01
N SER A 82 -11.31 -0.16 -6.14
CA SER A 82 -11.13 -0.87 -7.41
C SER A 82 -9.83 -0.44 -8.09
N VAL A 83 -9.37 -1.20 -9.10
CA VAL A 83 -8.21 -0.82 -9.89
C VAL A 83 -8.67 -0.04 -11.11
N GLU A 84 -8.15 1.17 -11.31
CA GLU A 84 -8.30 1.94 -12.53
C GLU A 84 -7.12 1.65 -13.47
N LYS A 85 -7.40 1.48 -14.77
CA LYS A 85 -6.34 1.29 -15.76
C LYS A 85 -5.72 2.64 -16.13
N PRO A 86 -4.42 2.87 -15.86
CA PRO A 86 -3.75 4.11 -16.24
C PRO A 86 -3.75 4.30 -17.78
N GLU A 87 -3.85 5.54 -18.26
CA GLU A 87 -3.83 5.84 -19.71
C GLU A 87 -2.55 5.35 -20.39
N LEU A 88 -1.42 5.42 -19.70
CA LEU A 88 -0.12 4.97 -20.20
C LEU A 88 0.05 3.45 -20.19
N ALA A 89 -0.88 2.69 -19.60
CA ALA A 89 -0.82 1.22 -19.56
C ALA A 89 -0.72 0.56 -20.95
N LYS A 90 -1.18 1.24 -22.00
CA LYS A 90 -1.11 0.75 -23.40
C LYS A 90 0.33 0.58 -23.92
N TYR A 91 1.32 1.19 -23.27
CA TYR A 91 2.74 1.12 -23.66
C TYR A 91 3.53 0.06 -22.90
N PHE A 92 2.91 -0.58 -21.89
CA PHE A 92 3.57 -1.49 -20.98
C PHE A 92 2.81 -2.81 -20.83
N SER A 93 3.39 -3.77 -20.13
CA SER A 93 2.73 -5.03 -19.86
C SER A 93 1.65 -4.89 -18.79
N ALA A 94 0.57 -5.66 -18.93
CA ALA A 94 -0.45 -5.77 -17.89
C ALA A 94 0.08 -6.59 -16.70
N GLY A 95 -0.54 -6.42 -15.54
CA GLY A 95 -0.30 -7.30 -14.40
C GLY A 95 -0.87 -8.71 -14.62
N HIS A 96 -0.49 -9.63 -13.78
CA HIS A 96 -0.71 -11.07 -13.88
C HIS A 96 -1.63 -11.58 -12.75
N PRO A 97 -2.97 -11.66 -12.96
CA PRO A 97 -3.89 -12.21 -11.96
C PRO A 97 -3.53 -13.60 -11.46
N GLU A 98 -2.98 -14.44 -12.35
CA GLU A 98 -2.56 -15.81 -12.07
C GLU A 98 -1.38 -15.90 -11.08
N TRP A 99 -0.70 -14.79 -10.81
CA TRP A 99 0.38 -14.73 -9.82
C TRP A 99 -0.13 -14.33 -8.42
N ALA A 100 -1.44 -14.09 -8.30
CA ALA A 100 -2.12 -13.76 -7.04
C ALA A 100 -3.34 -14.66 -6.84
N ASP A 101 -4.51 -14.09 -6.66
CA ASP A 101 -5.77 -14.77 -6.37
C ASP A 101 -6.68 -14.99 -7.60
N GLY A 102 -6.21 -14.61 -8.78
CA GLY A 102 -6.97 -14.70 -10.03
C GLY A 102 -7.96 -13.54 -10.25
N ASN A 103 -7.92 -12.50 -9.43
CA ASN A 103 -8.78 -11.32 -9.60
C ASN A 103 -8.46 -10.59 -10.91
N GLU A 104 -9.39 -10.55 -11.84
CA GLU A 104 -9.26 -9.89 -13.16
C GLU A 104 -8.94 -8.39 -13.09
N GLU A 105 -9.27 -7.72 -11.99
CA GLU A 105 -8.90 -6.31 -11.76
C GLU A 105 -7.37 -6.10 -11.84
N LEU A 106 -6.57 -7.10 -11.49
CA LEU A 106 -5.12 -7.05 -11.51
C LEU A 106 -4.55 -6.90 -12.94
N LYS A 107 -5.31 -7.23 -13.99
CA LYS A 107 -4.92 -6.95 -15.39
C LYS A 107 -4.85 -5.45 -15.70
N LYS A 108 -5.44 -4.60 -14.88
CA LYS A 108 -5.39 -3.15 -15.02
C LYS A 108 -4.11 -2.55 -14.44
N THR A 109 -3.35 -3.30 -13.61
CA THR A 109 -2.03 -2.88 -13.12
C THR A 109 -1.01 -2.94 -14.25
N VAL A 110 0.15 -2.34 -14.02
CA VAL A 110 1.18 -2.15 -15.05
C VAL A 110 2.50 -2.73 -14.57
N ARG A 111 3.17 -3.48 -15.44
CA ARG A 111 4.54 -3.91 -15.27
C ARG A 111 5.43 -3.31 -16.35
N ILE A 112 6.50 -2.64 -15.91
CA ILE A 112 7.54 -2.09 -16.77
C ILE A 112 8.74 -3.03 -16.69
N TRP A 113 9.03 -3.70 -17.80
CA TRP A 113 10.09 -4.67 -17.88
C TRP A 113 11.33 -4.06 -18.54
N PRO A 114 12.53 -4.20 -17.96
CA PRO A 114 13.76 -3.59 -18.49
C PRO A 114 14.24 -4.19 -19.83
N HIS A 115 13.66 -5.29 -20.28
CA HIS A 115 13.91 -5.87 -21.60
C HIS A 115 12.93 -5.40 -22.67
N LEU A 116 11.87 -4.68 -22.29
CA LEU A 116 10.86 -4.13 -23.18
C LEU A 116 10.84 -2.60 -23.21
N ALA A 117 11.46 -1.96 -22.22
CA ALA A 117 11.54 -0.50 -22.11
C ALA A 117 12.92 -0.09 -21.60
N ASP A 118 13.42 1.05 -22.06
CA ASP A 118 14.66 1.62 -21.55
C ASP A 118 14.46 2.14 -20.12
N GLY A 119 15.13 1.52 -19.16
CA GLY A 119 15.05 1.90 -17.74
C GLY A 119 15.15 0.71 -16.78
N GLU A 120 14.75 0.96 -15.54
CA GLU A 120 14.61 -0.06 -14.51
C GLU A 120 13.23 -0.71 -14.57
N GLY A 121 13.09 -1.85 -13.85
CA GLY A 121 11.81 -2.50 -13.71
C GLY A 121 10.93 -1.82 -12.65
N HIS A 122 9.65 -1.66 -12.97
CA HIS A 122 8.66 -1.10 -12.05
C HIS A 122 7.33 -1.83 -12.13
N PHE A 123 6.59 -1.74 -11.04
CA PHE A 123 5.18 -2.07 -10.99
C PHE A 123 4.38 -0.83 -10.60
N LEU A 124 3.17 -0.70 -11.13
CA LEU A 124 2.25 0.39 -10.83
C LEU A 124 0.81 -0.13 -10.75
N ALA A 125 0.10 0.26 -9.69
CA ALA A 125 -1.35 0.10 -9.56
C ALA A 125 -1.99 1.46 -9.23
N LEU A 126 -3.06 1.81 -9.94
CA LEU A 126 -3.90 2.96 -9.63
C LEU A 126 -5.17 2.46 -8.95
N LEU A 127 -5.29 2.72 -7.64
CA LEU A 127 -6.40 2.27 -6.80
C LEU A 127 -7.35 3.44 -6.60
N VAL A 128 -8.64 3.22 -6.83
CA VAL A 128 -9.68 4.27 -6.73
C VAL A 128 -10.65 3.88 -5.63
N LYS A 129 -10.88 4.81 -4.69
CA LYS A 129 -11.91 4.66 -3.67
C LYS A 129 -13.27 5.02 -4.26
N GLY A 130 -14.24 4.11 -4.15
CA GLY A 130 -15.61 4.37 -4.55
C GLY A 130 -16.22 5.55 -3.78
N GLU A 131 -17.20 6.21 -4.41
CA GLU A 131 -18.04 7.16 -3.68
C GLU A 131 -18.96 6.35 -2.75
N SER A 132 -19.01 6.75 -1.47
CA SER A 132 -20.04 6.23 -0.57
C SER A 132 -21.39 6.69 -1.12
N SER A 133 -22.11 5.80 -1.82
CA SER A 133 -23.51 6.05 -2.07
C SER A 133 -24.16 6.21 -0.70
N GLY A 134 -24.71 7.42 -0.44
CA GLY A 134 -25.31 7.79 0.84
C GLY A 134 -26.60 7.05 1.13
N ASP A 135 -26.58 5.72 1.09
CA ASP A 135 -27.68 4.85 1.47
C ASP A 135 -27.38 4.17 2.80
N THR A 136 -28.01 4.74 3.81
CA THR A 136 -28.41 4.12 5.07
C THR A 136 -27.53 2.97 5.56
N VAL A 137 -26.59 3.33 6.46
CA VAL A 137 -26.06 2.36 7.44
C VAL A 137 -27.29 1.78 8.16
N THR A 138 -27.65 0.53 7.85
CA THR A 138 -28.72 -0.14 8.56
C THR A 138 -28.26 -0.39 10.00
N GLU A 139 -29.20 -0.26 10.96
CA GLU A 139 -28.91 -0.50 12.39
C GLU A 139 -28.26 -1.88 12.65
N ALA A 140 -28.42 -2.83 11.72
CA ALA A 140 -27.81 -4.15 11.74
C ALA A 140 -26.27 -4.11 11.56
N ASP A 141 -25.75 -3.23 10.72
CA ASP A 141 -24.30 -3.11 10.46
C ASP A 141 -23.59 -2.46 11.65
N SER A 142 -24.24 -1.48 12.30
CA SER A 142 -23.74 -0.85 13.53
C SER A 142 -23.67 -1.85 14.70
N GLN A 143 -24.61 -2.78 14.80
CA GLN A 143 -24.62 -3.82 15.85
C GLN A 143 -23.56 -4.90 15.61
N ASN A 144 -23.24 -5.24 14.36
CA ASN A 144 -22.18 -6.18 14.03
C ASN A 144 -20.80 -5.59 14.28
N ALA A 145 -20.56 -4.33 13.92
CA ALA A 145 -19.32 -3.62 14.21
C ALA A 145 -19.06 -3.53 15.73
N ALA A 146 -20.08 -3.20 16.52
CA ALA A 146 -20.00 -3.16 17.99
C ALA A 146 -19.65 -4.54 18.60
N LYS A 147 -20.24 -5.63 18.08
CA LYS A 147 -19.94 -7.00 18.54
C LYS A 147 -18.52 -7.44 18.22
N ILE A 148 -17.98 -7.04 17.07
CA ILE A 148 -16.58 -7.33 16.68
C ILE A 148 -15.60 -6.60 17.60
N VAL A 149 -15.86 -5.33 17.93
CA VAL A 149 -15.02 -4.54 18.86
C VAL A 149 -15.07 -5.11 20.27
N GLU A 150 -16.24 -5.54 20.74
CA GLU A 150 -16.39 -6.13 22.09
C GLU A 150 -15.74 -7.52 22.19
N LYS A 151 -15.79 -8.33 21.12
CA LYS A 151 -15.12 -9.63 21.05
C LYS A 151 -13.58 -9.50 21.03
N ARG A 152 -13.05 -8.45 20.38
CA ARG A 152 -11.60 -8.12 20.40
C ARG A 152 -11.15 -7.64 21.79
N LYS A 153 -11.94 -6.87 22.51
CA LYS A 153 -11.61 -6.43 23.90
C LYS A 153 -11.59 -7.58 24.91
N LYS A 154 -12.35 -8.65 24.72
CA LYS A 154 -12.35 -9.83 25.60
C LYS A 154 -11.26 -10.87 25.30
N GLY A 155 -10.68 -10.86 24.06
CA GLY A 155 -9.61 -11.77 23.65
C GLY A 155 -8.19 -11.27 23.90
N SER A 156 -7.99 -9.97 24.18
CA SER A 156 -6.66 -9.33 24.27
C SER A 156 -6.20 -9.07 25.70
N ARG A 157 -6.29 -10.07 26.58
CA ARG A 157 -5.70 -10.00 27.93
C ARG A 157 -4.78 -11.18 28.21
N LYS A 158 -3.86 -11.49 27.27
CA LYS A 158 -2.62 -12.22 27.55
C LYS A 158 -1.61 -11.96 26.45
N ASP A 159 -0.42 -11.51 26.85
CA ASP A 159 0.78 -11.30 26.06
C ASP A 159 0.77 -10.19 25.00
N ASN A 160 1.22 -8.98 25.39
CA ASN A 160 2.09 -8.12 24.57
C ASN A 160 2.62 -6.96 25.43
N ARG A 161 3.64 -7.21 26.27
CA ARG A 161 4.42 -6.15 26.96
C ARG A 161 5.77 -5.87 26.28
N LYS A 162 5.99 -6.28 25.03
CA LYS A 162 7.25 -6.04 24.33
C LYS A 162 7.13 -5.15 23.10
N ASP A 163 5.92 -4.88 22.59
CA ASP A 163 5.74 -4.11 21.34
C ASP A 163 5.41 -2.63 21.54
N ASP A 164 4.99 -2.24 22.74
CA ASP A 164 4.63 -0.83 23.02
C ASP A 164 5.84 0.13 23.00
N GLY A 165 7.05 -0.38 23.18
CA GLY A 165 8.29 0.40 23.14
C GLY A 165 8.67 0.83 21.72
N ALA A 166 8.64 -0.08 20.76
CA ALA A 166 9.05 0.17 19.38
C ALA A 166 8.06 1.10 18.66
N LEU A 167 6.76 0.94 18.91
CA LEU A 167 5.73 1.84 18.34
C LEU A 167 5.83 3.25 18.94
N SER A 168 6.10 3.38 20.24
CA SER A 168 6.32 4.66 20.91
C SER A 168 7.56 5.38 20.38
N GLU A 169 8.63 4.65 20.12
CA GLU A 169 9.89 5.18 19.57
C GLU A 169 9.72 5.64 18.10
N ALA A 170 9.02 4.87 17.27
CA ALA A 170 8.70 5.23 15.90
C ALA A 170 7.79 6.47 15.82
N VAL A 171 6.78 6.58 16.68
CA VAL A 171 5.90 7.76 16.76
C VAL A 171 6.67 8.99 17.26
N SER A 172 7.63 8.82 18.17
CA SER A 172 8.47 9.91 18.65
C SER A 172 9.41 10.42 17.55
N ALA A 173 10.06 9.52 16.82
CA ALA A 173 10.93 9.84 15.69
C ALA A 173 10.15 10.53 14.55
N PHE A 174 8.92 10.10 14.28
CA PHE A 174 8.07 10.75 13.28
C PHE A 174 7.67 12.18 13.68
N ARG A 175 7.35 12.41 14.96
CA ARG A 175 7.04 13.77 15.48
C ARG A 175 8.25 14.69 15.47
N GLU A 176 9.43 14.16 15.66
CA GLU A 176 10.68 14.92 15.57
C GLU A 176 10.97 15.30 14.12
N PHE A 177 10.79 14.38 13.18
CA PHE A 177 10.85 14.64 11.74
C PHE A 177 9.82 15.70 11.28
N GLU A 178 8.57 15.62 11.75
CA GLU A 178 7.55 16.64 11.47
C GLU A 178 7.99 18.03 11.94
N LYS A 179 8.54 18.13 13.14
CA LYS A 179 9.03 19.41 13.70
C LYS A 179 10.19 20.01 12.90
N GLU A 180 11.11 19.15 12.43
CA GLU A 180 12.30 19.62 11.72
C GLU A 180 12.05 19.95 10.25
N ASN A 181 11.04 19.34 9.62
CA ASN A 181 10.86 19.42 8.17
C ASN A 181 9.52 20.04 7.71
N LEU A 182 8.55 20.23 8.59
CA LEU A 182 7.21 20.75 8.22
C LEU A 182 6.84 22.06 8.91
N MET A 183 7.66 22.59 9.81
CA MET A 183 7.40 23.90 10.45
C MET A 183 7.76 25.12 9.61
N ASP A 184 8.41 24.93 8.45
CA ASP A 184 8.79 26.04 7.55
C ASP A 184 7.77 26.30 6.43
N ALA A 185 6.61 25.65 6.45
CA ALA A 185 5.57 25.85 5.42
C ALA A 185 4.71 27.13 5.63
N GLU A 186 4.84 27.83 6.74
CA GLU A 186 4.13 29.08 7.00
C GLU A 186 4.88 30.36 6.57
N GLU A 187 6.12 30.27 6.09
CA GLU A 187 6.91 31.43 5.63
C GLU A 187 6.87 31.67 4.11
N LEU A 188 6.00 31.01 3.34
CA LEU A 188 5.90 31.19 1.89
C LEU A 188 4.67 31.98 1.43
N GLU A 189 4.00 32.70 2.30
CA GLU A 189 2.98 33.69 1.95
C GLU A 189 3.40 35.10 2.44
N ASP A 190 4.34 35.74 1.70
CA ASP A 190 4.47 37.21 1.59
C ASP A 190 4.99 37.59 0.19
#